data_c0f9b6af51d1daf9b9cb8fa8cd6686bd
#
_entry.id   c0f9b6af51d1daf9b9cb8fa8cd6686bd
#
_cell.length_a   1.000
_cell.length_b   1.000
_cell.length_c   1.000
_cell.angle_alpha   90.00
_cell.angle_beta   90.00
_cell.angle_gamma   90.00
#
_symmetry.space_group_name_H-M   'P 1'
#
loop_
_entity.id
_entity.type
_entity.pdbx_description
1 polymer ?
#
loop_
_entity_poly.entity_id
_entity_poly.type
_entity_poly.pdbx_seq_one_letter_code
_entity_poly.pdbx_strand_id
1 'polypeptide(L)'
;MKIRTRRVALVLPFLALLGCSKGADKAGAPKLTIGFSLDTLKEERWQRDRDLFVAECEKRGARVLVQSANNDATLQNSQVENLLTQGVNVLVVVANNAKTAATIVETAHKSGVPVVAYDRLILDSDLDVYVSFDAVRVGEQQADYLVKRRPSGNYVLIGGSPIDNNAHLVRDGQMNVLKPYVDKGDIKIVSEQWAKDWQPVEALKIMENALTRNRNDVAAVVASNDGTAGGAIQALAEQKLTGKVLVSGQDAELGACQRVVAGAQTMTVYKPIHLLAAKAAEIAITLGSKQPLPAAPRTLNNGKREVPAFLIDPIQVDKDNLAATVIKDGWQKLEDVYKDVPKEQWPQ
;
A
#
# COMPACT_ATOMS: atom_id res chain seq x y z
N MET A 1 -31.87 25.78 100.01
CA MET A 1 -31.54 26.63 98.89
C MET A 1 -31.43 25.69 97.66
N LYS A 2 -32.48 25.61 96.87
CA LYS A 2 -32.57 24.66 95.71
C LYS A 2 -32.39 25.41 94.41
N ILE A 3 -31.31 25.16 93.73
CA ILE A 3 -30.99 25.74 92.40
C ILE A 3 -31.64 24.86 91.32
N ARG A 4 -32.61 25.43 90.58
CA ARG A 4 -33.23 24.81 89.43
C ARG A 4 -32.40 25.08 88.17
N THR A 5 -31.82 24.06 87.65
CA THR A 5 -31.18 24.11 86.37
C THR A 5 -32.23 23.98 85.21
N ARG A 6 -32.38 25.01 84.39
CA ARG A 6 -33.17 25.00 83.17
C ARG A 6 -32.34 24.31 82.00
N ARG A 7 -32.90 23.24 81.46
CA ARG A 7 -32.38 22.67 80.24
C ARG A 7 -32.92 23.47 79.08
N VAL A 8 -31.99 24.07 78.29
CA VAL A 8 -32.29 24.69 76.99
C VAL A 8 -32.10 23.62 75.96
N ALA A 9 -33.19 23.29 75.23
CA ALA A 9 -33.14 22.39 74.08
C ALA A 9 -32.70 23.18 72.82
N LEU A 10 -31.51 22.84 72.31
CA LEU A 10 -30.99 23.41 71.07
C LEU A 10 -31.55 22.58 69.89
N VAL A 11 -32.45 23.18 69.12
CA VAL A 11 -32.99 22.59 67.88
C VAL A 11 -32.00 23.01 66.78
N LEU A 12 -31.22 22.03 66.27
CA LEU A 12 -30.42 22.24 65.07
C LEU A 12 -31.30 22.00 63.82
N PRO A 13 -31.29 22.91 62.85
CA PRO A 13 -31.94 22.63 61.55
C PRO A 13 -31.05 21.68 60.73
N PHE A 14 -31.63 20.59 60.31
CA PHE A 14 -31.02 19.66 59.36
C PHE A 14 -31.03 20.31 57.95
N LEU A 15 -29.87 20.84 57.55
CA LEU A 15 -29.66 21.33 56.17
C LEU A 15 -29.47 20.11 55.29
N ALA A 16 -30.47 19.75 54.53
CA ALA A 16 -30.36 18.74 53.48
C ALA A 16 -29.49 19.30 52.36
N LEU A 17 -28.23 18.91 52.33
CA LEU A 17 -27.35 19.08 51.16
C LEU A 17 -27.84 18.17 50.04
N LEU A 18 -28.62 18.72 49.10
CA LEU A 18 -28.84 18.15 47.77
C LEU A 18 -27.49 18.16 47.05
N GLY A 19 -26.71 17.10 47.19
CA GLY A 19 -25.55 16.81 46.39
C GLY A 19 -25.96 16.60 44.94
N CYS A 20 -25.77 17.61 44.08
CA CYS A 20 -25.72 17.39 42.66
C CYS A 20 -24.56 16.40 42.37
N SER A 21 -24.89 15.11 42.23
CA SER A 21 -23.98 14.19 41.58
C SER A 21 -23.84 14.64 40.12
N LYS A 22 -22.80 15.43 39.85
CA LYS A 22 -22.28 15.51 38.48
C LYS A 22 -22.01 14.09 38.07
N GLY A 23 -22.79 13.63 37.04
CA GLY A 23 -22.56 12.34 36.42
C GLY A 23 -21.06 12.25 36.13
N ALA A 24 -20.38 11.31 36.76
CA ALA A 24 -19.07 10.88 36.29
C ALA A 24 -19.29 10.47 34.84
N ASP A 25 -18.69 11.21 33.92
CA ASP A 25 -18.55 10.75 32.56
C ASP A 25 -18.07 9.30 32.63
N LYS A 26 -18.91 8.37 32.19
CA LYS A 26 -18.51 6.98 32.02
C LYS A 26 -17.27 7.05 31.16
N ALA A 27 -16.10 6.80 31.73
CA ALA A 27 -14.89 6.56 30.96
C ALA A 27 -15.29 5.55 29.89
N GLY A 28 -15.37 6.01 28.63
CA GLY A 28 -15.77 5.18 27.52
C GLY A 28 -14.94 3.91 27.54
N ALA A 29 -15.54 2.77 27.16
CA ALA A 29 -14.81 1.52 27.04
C ALA A 29 -13.50 1.78 26.29
N PRO A 30 -12.37 1.14 26.67
CA PRO A 30 -11.09 1.38 26.04
C PRO A 30 -11.24 1.24 24.53
N LYS A 31 -10.94 2.32 23.83
CA LYS A 31 -11.09 2.38 22.36
C LYS A 31 -10.13 1.38 21.74
N LEU A 32 -10.61 0.50 20.85
CA LEU A 32 -9.77 -0.42 20.12
C LEU A 32 -8.60 0.35 19.52
N THR A 33 -7.36 -0.06 19.80
CA THR A 33 -6.15 0.59 19.32
C THR A 33 -5.44 -0.30 18.32
N ILE A 34 -5.21 0.22 17.13
CA ILE A 34 -4.56 -0.45 16.01
C ILE A 34 -3.15 0.14 15.86
N GLY A 35 -2.11 -0.69 15.78
CA GLY A 35 -0.78 -0.27 15.37
C GLY A 35 -0.66 -0.35 13.86
N PHE A 36 -0.28 0.73 13.17
CA PHE A 36 -0.02 0.73 11.73
C PHE A 36 1.45 1.03 11.46
N SER A 37 2.20 0.00 11.07
CA SER A 37 3.62 0.05 10.76
C SER A 37 3.83 0.08 9.25
N LEU A 38 4.30 1.21 8.73
CA LEU A 38 4.63 1.40 7.32
C LEU A 38 6.13 1.28 7.10
N ASP A 39 6.54 0.65 6.01
CA ASP A 39 7.91 0.66 5.53
C ASP A 39 8.39 2.08 5.24
N THR A 40 7.64 2.82 4.42
CA THR A 40 8.02 4.15 3.93
C THR A 40 6.78 4.99 3.62
N LEU A 41 6.98 6.29 3.49
CA LEU A 41 6.00 7.26 2.96
C LEU A 41 6.52 7.94 1.68
N LYS A 42 7.53 7.36 1.02
CA LYS A 42 8.21 7.97 -0.13
C LYS A 42 7.32 8.02 -1.38
N GLU A 43 6.69 6.91 -1.74
CA GLU A 43 5.76 6.87 -2.86
C GLU A 43 4.45 7.58 -2.48
N GLU A 44 3.83 8.29 -3.44
CA GLU A 44 2.62 9.07 -3.24
C GLU A 44 1.50 8.24 -2.59
N ARG A 45 1.34 6.99 -3.01
CA ARG A 45 0.31 6.10 -2.50
C ARG A 45 0.38 5.89 -0.98
N TRP A 46 1.57 5.72 -0.39
CA TRP A 46 1.70 5.36 1.03
C TRP A 46 1.17 6.43 1.98
N GLN A 47 1.25 7.70 1.59
CA GLN A 47 0.66 8.80 2.36
C GLN A 47 -0.87 8.69 2.32
N ARG A 48 -1.44 8.38 1.16
CA ARG A 48 -2.88 8.21 1.00
C ARG A 48 -3.38 6.90 1.61
N ASP A 49 -2.63 5.79 1.48
CA ASP A 49 -2.91 4.53 2.18
C ASP A 49 -3.05 4.76 3.68
N ARG A 50 -2.06 5.48 4.28
CA ARG A 50 -2.09 5.86 5.70
C ARG A 50 -3.35 6.64 6.05
N ASP A 51 -3.61 7.70 5.32
CA ASP A 51 -4.69 8.64 5.64
C ASP A 51 -6.07 7.99 5.48
N LEU A 52 -6.28 7.22 4.42
CA LEU A 52 -7.51 6.47 4.18
C LEU A 52 -7.72 5.37 5.22
N PHE A 53 -6.68 4.61 5.55
CA PHE A 53 -6.77 3.57 6.57
C PHE A 53 -7.11 4.15 7.94
N VAL A 54 -6.43 5.22 8.35
CA VAL A 54 -6.71 5.93 9.62
C VAL A 54 -8.14 6.42 9.65
N ALA A 55 -8.59 7.11 8.60
CA ALA A 55 -9.95 7.65 8.50
C ALA A 55 -11.01 6.52 8.58
N GLU A 56 -10.82 5.40 7.89
CA GLU A 56 -11.75 4.25 7.95
C GLU A 56 -11.79 3.59 9.33
N CYS A 57 -10.64 3.48 10.02
CA CYS A 57 -10.59 2.97 11.39
C CYS A 57 -11.29 3.91 12.37
N GLU A 58 -11.05 5.22 12.30
CA GLU A 58 -11.66 6.23 13.17
C GLU A 58 -13.16 6.32 12.98
N LYS A 59 -13.63 6.30 11.75
CA LYS A 59 -15.06 6.22 11.39
C LYS A 59 -15.77 5.02 12.04
N ARG A 60 -15.05 3.92 12.23
CA ARG A 60 -15.54 2.69 12.88
C ARG A 60 -15.26 2.66 14.39
N GLY A 61 -14.77 3.76 14.98
CA GLY A 61 -14.57 3.92 16.42
C GLY A 61 -13.20 3.43 16.94
N ALA A 62 -12.28 2.96 16.11
CA ALA A 62 -10.94 2.56 16.53
C ALA A 62 -9.97 3.77 16.55
N ARG A 63 -8.87 3.65 17.31
CA ARG A 63 -7.73 4.57 17.31
C ARG A 63 -6.58 3.92 16.55
N VAL A 64 -5.83 4.68 15.77
CA VAL A 64 -4.66 4.19 15.05
C VAL A 64 -3.38 4.89 15.57
N LEU A 65 -2.35 4.11 15.84
CA LEU A 65 -1.00 4.58 16.13
C LEU A 65 -0.14 4.26 14.90
N VAL A 66 0.36 5.29 14.24
CA VAL A 66 1.12 5.15 12.98
C VAL A 66 2.61 5.30 13.23
N GLN A 67 3.43 4.42 12.63
CA GLN A 67 4.88 4.51 12.56
C GLN A 67 5.34 4.28 11.11
N SER A 68 6.42 4.94 10.69
CA SER A 68 7.05 4.74 9.38
C SER A 68 8.55 4.52 9.55
N ALA A 69 9.05 3.48 8.92
CA ALA A 69 10.42 2.99 9.09
C ALA A 69 11.44 3.59 8.11
N ASN A 70 11.00 4.42 7.15
CA ASN A 70 11.87 5.10 6.19
C ASN A 70 12.84 4.14 5.43
N ASN A 71 12.32 2.98 5.00
CA ASN A 71 13.07 1.89 4.35
C ASN A 71 14.14 1.22 5.24
N ASP A 72 13.96 1.22 6.57
CA ASP A 72 14.86 0.55 7.51
C ASP A 72 14.12 -0.58 8.26
N ALA A 73 14.47 -1.83 7.95
CA ALA A 73 13.86 -3.01 8.58
C ALA A 73 14.15 -3.09 10.10
N THR A 74 15.32 -2.64 10.56
CA THR A 74 15.67 -2.63 11.97
C THR A 74 14.84 -1.61 12.73
N LEU A 75 14.70 -0.41 12.16
CA LEU A 75 13.83 0.62 12.69
C LEU A 75 12.37 0.14 12.74
N GLN A 76 11.90 -0.58 11.70
CA GLN A 76 10.55 -1.13 11.68
C GLN A 76 10.30 -2.08 12.84
N ASN A 77 11.23 -3.00 13.13
CA ASN A 77 11.12 -3.91 14.27
C ASN A 77 11.03 -3.16 15.59
N SER A 78 11.92 -2.17 15.85
CA SER A 78 11.92 -1.38 17.08
C SER A 78 10.63 -0.56 17.24
N GLN A 79 10.10 -0.02 16.15
CA GLN A 79 8.83 0.70 16.13
C GLN A 79 7.64 -0.21 16.47
N VAL A 80 7.65 -1.45 15.99
CA VAL A 80 6.63 -2.46 16.32
C VAL A 80 6.68 -2.82 17.79
N GLU A 81 7.86 -3.05 18.38
CA GLU A 81 8.00 -3.30 19.81
C GLU A 81 7.43 -2.13 20.64
N ASN A 82 7.65 -0.89 20.20
CA ASN A 82 7.07 0.29 20.83
C ASN A 82 5.52 0.29 20.72
N LEU A 83 4.95 -0.03 19.54
CA LEU A 83 3.50 -0.14 19.36
C LEU A 83 2.90 -1.21 20.30
N LEU A 84 3.55 -2.37 20.41
CA LEU A 84 3.12 -3.44 21.31
C LEU A 84 3.15 -3.00 22.78
N THR A 85 4.20 -2.27 23.20
CA THR A 85 4.32 -1.70 24.55
C THR A 85 3.22 -0.68 24.84
N GLN A 86 2.73 0.04 23.82
CA GLN A 86 1.59 0.95 23.94
C GLN A 86 0.24 0.24 24.01
N GLY A 87 0.20 -1.09 23.94
CA GLY A 87 -0.99 -1.89 24.15
C GLY A 87 -1.95 -1.91 22.96
N VAL A 88 -1.43 -1.95 21.73
CA VAL A 88 -2.26 -2.13 20.54
C VAL A 88 -2.94 -3.51 20.56
N ASN A 89 -4.16 -3.58 20.03
CA ASN A 89 -4.98 -4.80 19.99
C ASN A 89 -4.73 -5.63 18.72
N VAL A 90 -4.21 -5.01 17.69
CA VAL A 90 -3.86 -5.61 16.40
C VAL A 90 -2.76 -4.78 15.74
N LEU A 91 -1.86 -5.44 15.01
CA LEU A 91 -0.87 -4.79 14.15
C LEU A 91 -1.30 -4.90 12.68
N VAL A 92 -1.15 -3.81 11.95
CA VAL A 92 -1.24 -3.75 10.49
C VAL A 92 0.13 -3.36 9.98
N VAL A 93 0.72 -4.15 9.09
CA VAL A 93 2.13 -4.02 8.71
C VAL A 93 2.28 -3.99 7.19
N VAL A 94 2.89 -2.92 6.69
CA VAL A 94 3.48 -2.87 5.34
C VAL A 94 4.96 -3.24 5.52
N ALA A 95 5.31 -4.47 5.22
CA ALA A 95 6.65 -5.00 5.50
C ALA A 95 7.73 -4.35 4.61
N ASN A 96 8.85 -3.91 5.21
CA ASN A 96 10.03 -3.48 4.46
C ASN A 96 10.67 -4.68 3.74
N ASN A 97 10.92 -5.75 4.48
CA ASN A 97 11.50 -6.97 3.97
C ASN A 97 10.57 -8.13 4.27
N ALA A 98 10.15 -8.82 3.21
CA ALA A 98 9.15 -9.88 3.31
C ALA A 98 9.56 -11.03 4.25
N LYS A 99 10.84 -11.38 4.32
CA LYS A 99 11.34 -12.50 5.14
C LYS A 99 11.66 -12.06 6.56
N THR A 100 12.43 -10.97 6.74
CA THR A 100 12.81 -10.54 8.09
C THR A 100 11.64 -10.02 8.90
N ALA A 101 10.54 -9.57 8.27
CA ALA A 101 9.32 -9.21 8.95
C ALA A 101 8.62 -10.40 9.65
N ALA A 102 9.03 -11.65 9.43
CA ALA A 102 8.59 -12.79 10.22
C ALA A 102 8.81 -12.58 11.73
N THR A 103 9.89 -11.89 12.12
CA THR A 103 10.17 -11.53 13.53
C THR A 103 9.10 -10.58 14.11
N ILE A 104 8.51 -9.72 13.28
CA ILE A 104 7.40 -8.85 13.69
C ILE A 104 6.20 -9.71 14.10
N VAL A 105 5.84 -10.69 13.26
CA VAL A 105 4.73 -11.61 13.55
C VAL A 105 4.97 -12.38 14.83
N GLU A 106 6.18 -12.95 15.01
CA GLU A 106 6.53 -13.70 16.22
C GLU A 106 6.44 -12.81 17.48
N THR A 107 6.97 -11.59 17.43
CA THR A 107 6.98 -10.67 18.57
C THR A 107 5.56 -10.22 18.93
N ALA A 108 4.71 -9.96 17.92
CA ALA A 108 3.31 -9.62 18.11
C ALA A 108 2.54 -10.78 18.76
N HIS A 109 2.72 -12.01 18.26
CA HIS A 109 2.05 -13.19 18.80
C HIS A 109 2.49 -13.52 20.23
N LYS A 110 3.76 -13.32 20.60
CA LYS A 110 4.21 -13.43 22.00
C LYS A 110 3.46 -12.47 22.93
N SER A 111 3.02 -11.34 22.39
CA SER A 111 2.21 -10.34 23.12
C SER A 111 0.69 -10.59 22.99
N GLY A 112 0.27 -11.66 22.31
CA GLY A 112 -1.13 -11.98 22.04
C GLY A 112 -1.81 -11.04 21.05
N VAL A 113 -1.04 -10.35 20.20
CA VAL A 113 -1.50 -9.37 19.21
C VAL A 113 -1.47 -9.99 17.82
N PRO A 114 -2.62 -10.08 17.11
CA PRO A 114 -2.67 -10.59 15.74
C PRO A 114 -2.10 -9.57 14.75
N VAL A 115 -1.68 -10.09 13.57
CA VAL A 115 -1.01 -9.30 12.52
C VAL A 115 -1.75 -9.39 11.19
N VAL A 116 -2.05 -8.24 10.62
CA VAL A 116 -2.54 -8.06 9.24
C VAL A 116 -1.37 -7.62 8.37
N ALA A 117 -0.99 -8.38 7.36
CA ALA A 117 -0.12 -7.89 6.32
C ALA A 117 -0.93 -7.03 5.34
N TYR A 118 -0.55 -5.76 5.22
CA TYR A 118 -1.17 -4.78 4.36
C TYR A 118 -0.33 -4.60 3.11
N ASP A 119 -0.90 -4.85 1.94
CA ASP A 119 -0.27 -4.75 0.62
C ASP A 119 0.90 -5.74 0.40
N ARG A 120 1.88 -5.81 1.30
CA ARG A 120 3.08 -6.65 1.18
C ARG A 120 2.99 -7.90 2.04
N LEU A 121 3.10 -9.09 1.42
CA LEU A 121 3.03 -10.37 2.12
C LEU A 121 4.28 -10.59 2.99
N ILE A 122 4.06 -11.03 4.23
CA ILE A 122 5.12 -11.46 5.14
C ILE A 122 5.33 -12.97 4.96
N LEU A 123 6.54 -13.34 4.54
CA LEU A 123 6.92 -14.73 4.28
C LEU A 123 7.37 -15.45 5.55
N ASP A 124 7.41 -16.77 5.48
CA ASP A 124 7.98 -17.68 6.47
C ASP A 124 7.48 -17.46 7.91
N SER A 125 6.21 -17.02 8.07
CA SER A 125 5.62 -16.64 9.35
C SER A 125 4.23 -17.23 9.58
N ASP A 126 3.76 -17.21 10.84
CA ASP A 126 2.39 -17.59 11.21
C ASP A 126 1.38 -16.46 10.99
N LEU A 127 1.58 -15.65 9.96
CA LEU A 127 0.74 -14.50 9.62
C LEU A 127 -0.75 -14.84 9.68
N ASP A 128 -1.55 -13.98 10.33
CA ASP A 128 -2.99 -14.24 10.53
C ASP A 128 -3.80 -14.00 9.26
N VAL A 129 -3.52 -12.90 8.54
CA VAL A 129 -4.26 -12.51 7.33
C VAL A 129 -3.47 -11.58 6.43
N TYR A 130 -3.73 -11.65 5.14
CA TYR A 130 -3.17 -10.81 4.10
C TYR A 130 -4.27 -10.03 3.36
N VAL A 131 -4.12 -8.71 3.25
CA VAL A 131 -5.03 -7.82 2.53
C VAL A 131 -4.21 -7.01 1.52
N SER A 132 -4.47 -7.18 0.22
CA SER A 132 -3.65 -6.60 -0.85
C SER A 132 -4.42 -6.46 -2.16
N PHE A 133 -3.70 -6.03 -3.18
CA PHE A 133 -4.09 -6.22 -4.58
C PHE A 133 -3.51 -7.52 -5.12
N ASP A 134 -4.10 -8.05 -6.21
CA ASP A 134 -3.55 -9.20 -6.91
C ASP A 134 -2.29 -8.76 -7.70
N ALA A 135 -1.12 -8.91 -7.08
CA ALA A 135 0.15 -8.46 -7.64
C ALA A 135 0.55 -9.26 -8.91
N VAL A 136 0.17 -10.54 -8.99
CA VAL A 136 0.37 -11.33 -10.22
C VAL A 136 -0.46 -10.73 -11.35
N ARG A 137 -1.71 -10.38 -11.07
CA ARG A 137 -2.60 -9.74 -12.06
C ARG A 137 -2.08 -8.37 -12.51
N VAL A 138 -1.44 -7.61 -11.61
CA VAL A 138 -0.75 -6.37 -11.99
C VAL A 138 0.29 -6.64 -13.08
N GLY A 139 1.18 -7.60 -12.85
CA GLY A 139 2.22 -7.97 -13.82
C GLY A 139 1.66 -8.46 -15.16
N GLU A 140 0.61 -9.29 -15.09
CA GLU A 140 -0.10 -9.76 -16.30
C GLU A 140 -0.67 -8.60 -17.12
N GLN A 141 -1.33 -7.63 -16.46
CA GLN A 141 -1.89 -6.45 -17.13
C GLN A 141 -0.81 -5.58 -17.78
N GLN A 142 0.34 -5.40 -17.12
CA GLN A 142 1.49 -4.66 -17.67
C GLN A 142 2.01 -5.32 -18.95
N ALA A 143 2.32 -6.60 -18.87
CA ALA A 143 2.90 -7.33 -20.01
C ALA A 143 1.91 -7.51 -21.16
N ASP A 144 0.67 -7.88 -20.88
CA ASP A 144 -0.39 -8.06 -21.88
C ASP A 144 -0.63 -6.77 -22.68
N TYR A 145 -0.67 -5.62 -21.99
CA TYR A 145 -0.85 -4.34 -22.65
C TYR A 145 0.27 -4.02 -23.64
N LEU A 146 1.52 -4.26 -23.25
CA LEU A 146 2.68 -3.99 -24.10
C LEU A 146 2.78 -4.99 -25.27
N VAL A 147 2.59 -6.28 -25.01
CA VAL A 147 2.67 -7.34 -26.03
C VAL A 147 1.61 -7.15 -27.12
N LYS A 148 0.38 -6.79 -26.77
CA LYS A 148 -0.68 -6.50 -27.76
C LYS A 148 -0.30 -5.37 -28.73
N ARG A 149 0.55 -4.43 -28.32
CA ARG A 149 0.99 -3.28 -29.12
C ARG A 149 2.34 -3.49 -29.79
N ARG A 150 3.18 -4.31 -29.21
CA ARG A 150 4.53 -4.61 -29.70
C ARG A 150 4.86 -6.09 -29.44
N PRO A 151 4.32 -7.02 -30.24
CA PRO A 151 4.44 -8.46 -30.00
C PRO A 151 5.85 -9.04 -30.24
N SER A 152 6.80 -8.21 -30.66
CA SER A 152 8.17 -8.64 -30.93
C SER A 152 9.19 -7.54 -30.65
N GLY A 153 10.46 -7.94 -30.50
CA GLY A 153 11.60 -7.05 -30.30
C GLY A 153 12.27 -7.19 -28.93
N ASN A 154 13.19 -6.28 -28.63
CA ASN A 154 13.97 -6.30 -27.41
C ASN A 154 13.19 -5.67 -26.25
N TYR A 155 13.01 -6.41 -25.18
CA TYR A 155 12.34 -5.97 -23.97
C TYR A 155 13.32 -5.79 -22.82
N VAL A 156 13.11 -4.75 -22.02
CA VAL A 156 13.82 -4.51 -20.74
C VAL A 156 12.82 -4.69 -19.61
N LEU A 157 13.16 -5.53 -18.62
CA LEU A 157 12.38 -5.72 -17.40
C LEU A 157 13.08 -4.99 -16.25
N ILE A 158 12.34 -4.09 -15.59
CA ILE A 158 12.82 -3.36 -14.41
C ILE A 158 11.90 -3.72 -13.24
N GLY A 159 12.38 -4.65 -12.40
CA GLY A 159 11.69 -5.08 -11.20
C GLY A 159 11.75 -4.04 -10.08
N GLY A 160 10.88 -4.20 -9.07
CA GLY A 160 10.91 -3.40 -7.85
C GLY A 160 12.02 -3.83 -6.88
N SER A 161 11.81 -3.57 -5.58
CA SER A 161 12.78 -3.99 -4.55
C SER A 161 12.83 -5.51 -4.41
N PRO A 162 14.02 -6.15 -4.50
CA PRO A 162 14.13 -7.61 -4.43
C PRO A 162 13.83 -8.19 -3.03
N ILE A 163 13.73 -7.35 -2.01
CA ILE A 163 13.35 -7.78 -0.65
C ILE A 163 11.84 -7.68 -0.39
N ASP A 164 11.09 -7.13 -1.33
CA ASP A 164 9.62 -7.04 -1.32
C ASP A 164 9.03 -8.18 -2.15
N ASN A 165 8.18 -9.00 -1.53
CA ASN A 165 7.54 -10.12 -2.23
C ASN A 165 6.65 -9.67 -3.40
N ASN A 166 6.04 -8.48 -3.34
CA ASN A 166 5.22 -7.96 -4.44
C ASN A 166 6.03 -7.78 -5.72
N ALA A 167 7.30 -7.36 -5.62
CA ALA A 167 8.16 -7.24 -6.78
C ALA A 167 8.30 -8.57 -7.53
N HIS A 168 8.44 -9.69 -6.80
CA HIS A 168 8.51 -11.02 -7.37
C HIS A 168 7.17 -11.46 -7.98
N LEU A 169 6.05 -11.25 -7.27
CA LEU A 169 4.72 -11.60 -7.78
C LEU A 169 4.36 -10.82 -9.06
N VAL A 170 4.67 -9.52 -9.10
CA VAL A 170 4.49 -8.71 -10.32
C VAL A 170 5.34 -9.27 -11.47
N ARG A 171 6.60 -9.58 -11.20
CA ARG A 171 7.50 -10.18 -12.20
C ARG A 171 6.97 -11.54 -12.68
N ASP A 172 6.45 -12.38 -11.81
CA ASP A 172 5.86 -13.67 -12.19
C ASP A 172 4.65 -13.45 -13.11
N GLY A 173 3.78 -12.50 -12.80
CA GLY A 173 2.68 -12.09 -13.67
C GLY A 173 3.15 -11.59 -15.04
N GLN A 174 4.21 -10.78 -15.08
CA GLN A 174 4.81 -10.34 -16.35
C GLN A 174 5.28 -11.55 -17.16
N MET A 175 5.93 -12.51 -16.54
CA MET A 175 6.44 -13.70 -17.23
C MET A 175 5.34 -14.69 -17.63
N ASN A 176 4.22 -14.77 -16.92
CA ASN A 176 3.05 -15.55 -17.37
C ASN A 176 2.63 -15.15 -18.79
N VAL A 177 2.73 -13.85 -19.11
CA VAL A 177 2.36 -13.33 -20.44
C VAL A 177 3.53 -13.35 -21.42
N LEU A 178 4.74 -12.95 -20.98
CA LEU A 178 5.89 -12.80 -21.88
C LEU A 178 6.50 -14.13 -22.32
N LYS A 179 6.47 -15.14 -21.45
CA LYS A 179 7.16 -16.42 -21.69
C LYS A 179 6.81 -17.08 -23.03
N PRO A 180 5.55 -17.17 -23.49
CA PRO A 180 5.24 -17.75 -24.79
C PRO A 180 5.90 -17.03 -25.98
N TYR A 181 6.07 -15.71 -25.91
CA TYR A 181 6.72 -14.91 -26.95
C TYR A 181 8.24 -15.01 -26.88
N VAL A 182 8.80 -15.15 -25.69
CA VAL A 182 10.22 -15.39 -25.47
C VAL A 182 10.61 -16.77 -25.98
N ASP A 183 9.83 -17.81 -25.66
CA ASP A 183 10.08 -19.18 -26.09
C ASP A 183 10.02 -19.34 -27.63
N LYS A 184 9.18 -18.52 -28.31
CA LYS A 184 9.11 -18.46 -29.78
C LYS A 184 10.24 -17.64 -30.42
N GLY A 185 10.96 -16.84 -29.63
CA GLY A 185 11.97 -15.91 -30.12
C GLY A 185 11.41 -14.59 -30.68
N ASP A 186 10.11 -14.34 -30.57
CA ASP A 186 9.49 -13.08 -30.98
C ASP A 186 9.95 -11.92 -30.08
N ILE A 187 10.03 -12.16 -28.77
CA ILE A 187 10.52 -11.20 -27.77
C ILE A 187 11.86 -11.71 -27.20
N LYS A 188 12.84 -10.79 -27.11
CA LYS A 188 14.09 -11.03 -26.41
C LYS A 188 14.19 -10.14 -25.20
N ILE A 189 14.28 -10.73 -24.00
CA ILE A 189 14.59 -9.99 -22.77
C ILE A 189 16.10 -9.70 -22.79
N VAL A 190 16.46 -8.44 -23.07
CA VAL A 190 17.85 -8.01 -23.22
C VAL A 190 18.44 -7.45 -21.92
N SER A 191 17.60 -7.14 -20.95
CA SER A 191 17.98 -6.76 -19.59
C SER A 191 16.85 -7.10 -18.63
N GLU A 192 17.19 -7.70 -17.49
CA GLU A 192 16.28 -7.92 -16.36
C GLU A 192 17.05 -7.59 -15.10
N GLN A 193 16.61 -6.54 -14.37
CA GLN A 193 17.25 -6.09 -13.14
C GLN A 193 16.24 -5.53 -12.15
N TRP A 194 16.62 -5.49 -10.88
CA TRP A 194 15.80 -5.04 -9.76
C TRP A 194 16.24 -3.65 -9.31
N ALA A 195 15.28 -2.74 -9.16
CA ALA A 195 15.51 -1.40 -8.61
C ALA A 195 15.45 -1.47 -7.09
N LYS A 196 16.60 -1.36 -6.43
CA LYS A 196 16.71 -1.35 -4.96
C LYS A 196 15.74 -0.31 -4.38
N ASP A 197 14.97 -0.72 -3.36
CA ASP A 197 14.01 0.12 -2.62
C ASP A 197 13.02 0.86 -3.53
N TRP A 198 12.70 0.28 -4.71
CA TRP A 198 11.83 0.90 -5.73
C TRP A 198 12.31 2.27 -6.21
N GLN A 199 13.62 2.58 -6.08
CA GLN A 199 14.18 3.89 -6.37
C GLN A 199 14.18 4.21 -7.86
N PRO A 200 13.61 5.36 -8.30
CA PRO A 200 13.66 5.79 -9.71
C PRO A 200 15.08 5.94 -10.25
N VAL A 201 16.02 6.38 -9.40
CA VAL A 201 17.44 6.53 -9.79
C VAL A 201 18.11 5.19 -10.11
N GLU A 202 17.70 4.10 -9.48
CA GLU A 202 18.19 2.77 -9.83
C GLU A 202 17.63 2.33 -11.19
N ALA A 203 16.35 2.59 -11.45
CA ALA A 203 15.72 2.31 -12.74
C ALA A 203 16.35 3.15 -13.88
N LEU A 204 16.72 4.41 -13.63
CA LEU A 204 17.46 5.24 -14.56
C LEU A 204 18.77 4.56 -14.97
N LYS A 205 19.62 4.19 -14.00
CA LYS A 205 20.91 3.51 -14.25
C LYS A 205 20.74 2.20 -15.00
N ILE A 206 19.73 1.39 -14.62
CA ILE A 206 19.41 0.12 -15.30
C ILE A 206 19.09 0.39 -16.77
N MET A 207 18.26 1.38 -17.05
CA MET A 207 17.84 1.69 -18.41
C MET A 207 18.96 2.30 -19.26
N GLU A 208 19.79 3.22 -18.72
CA GLU A 208 20.99 3.75 -19.40
C GLU A 208 21.94 2.62 -19.83
N ASN A 209 22.20 1.68 -18.92
CA ASN A 209 23.01 0.51 -19.20
C ASN A 209 22.38 -0.40 -20.28
N ALA A 210 21.07 -0.61 -20.23
CA ALA A 210 20.36 -1.41 -21.21
C ALA A 210 20.40 -0.77 -22.61
N LEU A 211 20.19 0.54 -22.71
CA LEU A 211 20.27 1.31 -23.95
C LEU A 211 21.68 1.24 -24.56
N THR A 212 22.70 1.46 -23.75
CA THR A 212 24.11 1.41 -24.20
C THR A 212 24.47 0.03 -24.74
N ARG A 213 24.15 -1.04 -23.98
CA ARG A 213 24.49 -2.42 -24.40
C ARG A 213 23.75 -2.88 -25.65
N ASN A 214 22.57 -2.36 -25.89
CA ASN A 214 21.72 -2.75 -27.01
C ASN A 214 21.69 -1.70 -28.13
N ARG A 215 22.57 -0.68 -28.10
CA ARG A 215 22.64 0.38 -29.13
C ARG A 215 21.30 1.06 -29.38
N ASN A 216 20.57 1.33 -28.29
CA ASN A 216 19.22 1.91 -28.29
C ASN A 216 18.14 1.05 -28.97
N ASP A 217 18.42 -0.19 -29.31
CA ASP A 217 17.42 -1.13 -29.90
C ASP A 217 16.60 -1.77 -28.77
N VAL A 218 15.59 -1.03 -28.28
CA VAL A 218 14.64 -1.45 -27.26
C VAL A 218 13.22 -1.15 -27.77
N ALA A 219 12.37 -2.16 -27.74
CA ALA A 219 10.97 -2.06 -28.16
C ALA A 219 10.02 -1.69 -27.02
N ALA A 220 10.28 -2.22 -25.81
CA ALA A 220 9.46 -1.97 -24.65
C ALA A 220 10.25 -2.10 -23.34
N VAL A 221 9.79 -1.38 -22.33
CA VAL A 221 10.23 -1.46 -20.93
C VAL A 221 9.05 -1.90 -20.06
N VAL A 222 9.17 -3.08 -19.46
CA VAL A 222 8.20 -3.56 -18.46
C VAL A 222 8.71 -3.09 -17.10
N ALA A 223 8.30 -1.88 -16.70
CA ALA A 223 8.62 -1.31 -15.41
C ALA A 223 7.54 -1.66 -14.39
N SER A 224 7.95 -2.15 -13.22
CA SER A 224 7.03 -2.70 -12.23
C SER A 224 6.17 -1.64 -11.52
N ASN A 225 6.62 -0.38 -11.43
CA ASN A 225 5.81 0.73 -10.91
C ASN A 225 6.11 2.06 -11.62
N ASP A 226 5.34 3.10 -11.30
CA ASP A 226 5.42 4.41 -11.94
C ASP A 226 6.70 5.18 -11.59
N GLY A 227 7.25 4.97 -10.40
CA GLY A 227 8.54 5.52 -10.01
C GLY A 227 9.67 4.95 -10.87
N THR A 228 9.75 3.62 -11.02
CA THR A 228 10.74 2.96 -11.88
C THR A 228 10.51 3.26 -13.37
N ALA A 229 9.24 3.37 -13.82
CA ALA A 229 8.90 3.83 -15.16
C ALA A 229 9.43 5.25 -15.42
N GLY A 230 9.28 6.15 -14.44
CA GLY A 230 9.80 7.53 -14.53
C GLY A 230 11.31 7.58 -14.72
N GLY A 231 12.06 6.78 -13.94
CA GLY A 231 13.52 6.66 -14.13
C GLY A 231 13.90 6.11 -15.49
N ALA A 232 13.22 5.08 -15.98
CA ALA A 232 13.44 4.53 -17.32
C ALA A 232 13.14 5.56 -18.42
N ILE A 233 12.02 6.30 -18.30
CA ILE A 233 11.62 7.32 -19.26
C ILE A 233 12.65 8.47 -19.31
N GLN A 234 13.27 8.83 -18.18
CA GLN A 234 14.35 9.82 -18.16
C GLN A 234 15.53 9.37 -19.05
N ALA A 235 15.99 8.11 -18.91
CA ALA A 235 17.04 7.58 -19.79
C ALA A 235 16.62 7.54 -21.27
N LEU A 236 15.35 7.18 -21.54
CA LEU A 236 14.81 7.21 -22.91
C LEU A 236 14.78 8.62 -23.49
N ALA A 237 14.48 9.63 -22.67
CA ALA A 237 14.45 11.04 -23.11
C ALA A 237 15.83 11.54 -23.56
N GLU A 238 16.88 11.19 -22.85
CA GLU A 238 18.27 11.52 -23.21
C GLU A 238 18.67 10.96 -24.59
N GLN A 239 18.10 9.81 -24.96
CA GLN A 239 18.32 9.18 -26.26
C GLN A 239 17.24 9.54 -27.32
N LYS A 240 16.31 10.48 -27.03
CA LYS A 240 15.19 10.88 -27.90
C LYS A 240 14.27 9.70 -28.28
N LEU A 241 14.08 8.78 -27.33
CA LEU A 241 13.26 7.58 -27.49
C LEU A 241 11.93 7.66 -26.75
N THR A 242 11.64 8.75 -26.02
CA THR A 242 10.35 8.97 -25.35
C THR A 242 9.20 8.85 -26.34
N GLY A 243 8.18 8.09 -25.97
CA GLY A 243 7.01 7.80 -26.80
C GLY A 243 7.25 6.83 -27.97
N LYS A 244 8.52 6.45 -28.26
CA LYS A 244 8.85 5.43 -29.28
C LYS A 244 8.99 4.04 -28.65
N VAL A 245 9.50 3.97 -27.43
CA VAL A 245 9.60 2.76 -26.62
C VAL A 245 8.38 2.70 -25.72
N LEU A 246 7.68 1.56 -25.69
CA LEU A 246 6.54 1.37 -24.81
C LEU A 246 7.00 1.20 -23.37
N VAL A 247 6.28 1.81 -22.41
CA VAL A 247 6.64 1.73 -20.99
C VAL A 247 5.41 1.46 -20.16
N SER A 248 5.44 0.40 -19.32
CA SER A 248 4.40 0.14 -18.32
C SER A 248 4.70 0.82 -17.00
N GLY A 249 3.71 0.84 -16.12
CA GLY A 249 3.83 1.28 -14.73
C GLY A 249 2.74 0.70 -13.84
N GLN A 250 2.69 1.13 -12.59
CA GLN A 250 1.69 0.78 -11.58
C GLN A 250 1.59 1.90 -10.56
N ASP A 251 0.43 2.08 -9.94
CA ASP A 251 -0.01 2.97 -8.87
C ASP A 251 -0.74 4.24 -9.34
N ALA A 252 -0.74 4.58 -10.62
CA ALA A 252 -1.37 5.78 -11.17
C ALA A 252 -0.96 7.06 -10.41
N GLU A 253 0.36 7.20 -10.12
CA GLU A 253 0.92 8.40 -9.52
C GLU A 253 0.64 9.62 -10.40
N LEU A 254 0.54 10.83 -9.81
CA LEU A 254 0.23 12.04 -10.57
C LEU A 254 1.18 12.23 -11.76
N GLY A 255 2.49 12.13 -11.51
CA GLY A 255 3.49 12.26 -12.58
C GLY A 255 3.38 11.19 -13.67
N ALA A 256 2.92 9.98 -13.33
CA ALA A 256 2.68 8.93 -14.31
C ALA A 256 1.43 9.19 -15.14
N CYS A 257 0.33 9.64 -14.50
CA CYS A 257 -0.88 10.05 -15.22
C CYS A 257 -0.59 11.17 -16.23
N GLN A 258 0.22 12.15 -15.84
CA GLN A 258 0.71 13.21 -16.75
C GLN A 258 1.52 12.63 -17.91
N ARG A 259 2.45 11.68 -17.64
CA ARG A 259 3.23 11.00 -18.69
C ARG A 259 2.37 10.14 -19.61
N VAL A 260 1.33 9.49 -19.08
CA VAL A 260 0.38 8.70 -19.87
C VAL A 260 -0.39 9.61 -20.84
N VAL A 261 -0.92 10.72 -20.35
CA VAL A 261 -1.64 11.70 -21.19
C VAL A 261 -0.72 12.31 -22.26
N ALA A 262 0.55 12.61 -21.89
CA ALA A 262 1.55 13.13 -22.82
C ALA A 262 2.12 12.07 -23.79
N GLY A 263 1.78 10.78 -23.64
CA GLY A 263 2.28 9.70 -24.48
C GLY A 263 3.75 9.28 -24.19
N ALA A 264 4.32 9.76 -23.08
CA ALA A 264 5.67 9.39 -22.65
C ALA A 264 5.71 8.04 -21.91
N GLN A 265 4.63 7.70 -21.19
CA GLN A 265 4.36 6.39 -20.60
C GLN A 265 3.14 5.78 -21.28
N THR A 266 3.18 4.47 -21.56
CA THR A 266 2.14 3.85 -22.38
C THR A 266 0.90 3.51 -21.57
N MET A 267 1.09 3.06 -20.34
CA MET A 267 0.03 2.68 -19.42
C MET A 267 0.52 2.68 -17.97
N THR A 268 -0.42 2.65 -17.06
CA THR A 268 -0.20 2.32 -15.65
C THR A 268 -1.27 1.33 -15.18
N VAL A 269 -1.02 0.66 -14.06
CA VAL A 269 -2.03 -0.16 -13.38
C VAL A 269 -2.49 0.59 -12.15
N TYR A 270 -3.76 0.98 -12.13
CA TYR A 270 -4.38 1.66 -11.01
C TYR A 270 -4.84 0.65 -9.96
N LYS A 271 -4.52 0.96 -8.72
CA LYS A 271 -4.94 0.22 -7.53
C LYS A 271 -5.89 1.11 -6.73
N PRO A 272 -7.20 0.81 -6.64
CA PRO A 272 -8.16 1.62 -5.88
C PRO A 272 -7.92 1.48 -4.37
N ILE A 273 -6.99 2.27 -3.84
CA ILE A 273 -6.47 2.18 -2.47
C ILE A 273 -7.56 2.36 -1.41
N HIS A 274 -8.61 3.13 -1.68
CA HIS A 274 -9.73 3.28 -0.76
C HIS A 274 -10.42 1.95 -0.45
N LEU A 275 -10.49 1.01 -1.41
CA LEU A 275 -11.03 -0.34 -1.20
C LEU A 275 -10.09 -1.18 -0.32
N LEU A 276 -8.77 -1.06 -0.54
CA LEU A 276 -7.77 -1.75 0.27
C LEU A 276 -7.82 -1.25 1.72
N ALA A 277 -7.81 0.05 1.93
CA ALA A 277 -7.87 0.69 3.25
C ALA A 277 -9.16 0.30 4.01
N ALA A 278 -10.31 0.34 3.33
CA ALA A 278 -11.60 -0.04 3.92
C ALA A 278 -11.64 -1.52 4.33
N LYS A 279 -11.13 -2.43 3.47
CA LYS A 279 -11.07 -3.86 3.76
C LYS A 279 -10.08 -4.17 4.89
N ALA A 280 -8.90 -3.55 4.88
CA ALA A 280 -7.91 -3.74 5.92
C ALA A 280 -8.40 -3.20 7.28
N ALA A 281 -9.11 -2.07 7.30
CA ALA A 281 -9.72 -1.53 8.51
C ALA A 281 -10.80 -2.48 9.08
N GLU A 282 -11.67 -3.02 8.22
CA GLU A 282 -12.66 -4.04 8.61
C GLU A 282 -11.99 -5.26 9.27
N ILE A 283 -10.98 -5.81 8.62
CA ILE A 283 -10.24 -7.00 9.08
C ILE A 283 -9.48 -6.70 10.38
N ALA A 284 -8.78 -5.56 10.47
CA ALA A 284 -8.04 -5.18 11.67
C ALA A 284 -8.96 -4.99 12.87
N ILE A 285 -10.11 -4.35 12.69
CA ILE A 285 -11.11 -4.19 13.76
C ILE A 285 -11.69 -5.54 14.19
N THR A 286 -11.98 -6.42 13.24
CA THR A 286 -12.49 -7.77 13.53
C THR A 286 -11.51 -8.55 14.39
N LEU A 287 -10.23 -8.62 13.99
CA LEU A 287 -9.18 -9.31 14.74
C LEU A 287 -8.92 -8.67 16.11
N GLY A 288 -8.75 -7.34 16.13
CA GLY A 288 -8.48 -6.61 17.38
C GLY A 288 -9.62 -6.70 18.39
N SER A 289 -10.86 -6.91 17.92
CA SER A 289 -12.05 -7.18 18.74
C SER A 289 -12.23 -8.67 19.08
N LYS A 290 -11.29 -9.53 18.70
CA LYS A 290 -11.32 -10.98 18.90
C LYS A 290 -12.56 -11.64 18.29
N GLN A 291 -13.06 -11.09 17.20
CA GLN A 291 -14.15 -11.67 16.42
C GLN A 291 -13.61 -12.63 15.35
N PRO A 292 -14.38 -13.65 14.94
CA PRO A 292 -13.96 -14.53 13.86
C PRO A 292 -13.81 -13.75 12.55
N LEU A 293 -12.74 -14.04 11.80
CA LEU A 293 -12.55 -13.49 10.46
C LEU A 293 -13.68 -13.94 9.53
N PRO A 294 -14.13 -13.06 8.61
CA PRO A 294 -14.98 -13.48 7.52
C PRO A 294 -14.26 -14.52 6.66
N ALA A 295 -15.00 -15.36 5.95
CA ALA A 295 -14.39 -16.32 5.01
C ALA A 295 -13.58 -15.56 3.96
N ALA A 296 -12.28 -15.86 3.89
CA ALA A 296 -11.43 -15.29 2.88
C ALA A 296 -11.72 -15.92 1.51
N PRO A 297 -11.75 -15.13 0.40
CA PRO A 297 -12.04 -15.65 -0.93
C PRO A 297 -10.97 -16.61 -1.45
N ARG A 298 -9.73 -16.50 -0.93
CA ARG A 298 -8.61 -17.40 -1.29
C ARG A 298 -7.58 -17.47 -0.16
N THR A 299 -6.63 -18.38 -0.28
CA THR A 299 -5.42 -18.43 0.54
C THR A 299 -4.18 -18.22 -0.34
N LEU A 300 -3.08 -17.80 0.29
CA LEU A 300 -1.77 -17.72 -0.34
C LEU A 300 -0.74 -18.40 0.56
N ASN A 301 0.08 -19.25 -0.04
CA ASN A 301 1.21 -19.86 0.66
C ASN A 301 2.31 -18.81 0.89
N ASN A 302 2.68 -18.60 2.16
CA ASN A 302 3.74 -17.67 2.51
C ASN A 302 5.09 -18.35 2.85
N GLY A 303 5.22 -19.62 2.49
CA GLY A 303 6.39 -20.44 2.82
C GLY A 303 6.24 -21.26 4.10
N LYS A 304 5.41 -20.83 5.05
CA LYS A 304 5.12 -21.53 6.31
C LYS A 304 3.70 -22.09 6.37
N ARG A 305 2.74 -21.39 5.84
CA ARG A 305 1.32 -21.78 5.87
C ARG A 305 0.50 -21.15 4.73
N GLU A 306 -0.68 -21.70 4.55
CA GLU A 306 -1.74 -21.07 3.77
C GLU A 306 -2.36 -19.92 4.59
N VAL A 307 -2.15 -18.68 4.14
CA VAL A 307 -2.63 -17.45 4.79
C VAL A 307 -3.95 -17.03 4.16
N PRO A 308 -5.02 -16.79 4.94
CA PRO A 308 -6.25 -16.19 4.42
C PRO A 308 -5.95 -14.86 3.71
N ALA A 309 -6.43 -14.68 2.48
CA ALA A 309 -6.10 -13.54 1.65
C ALA A 309 -7.35 -12.85 1.08
N PHE A 310 -7.40 -11.53 1.23
CA PHE A 310 -8.38 -10.64 0.63
C PHE A 310 -7.68 -9.80 -0.44
N LEU A 311 -7.80 -10.20 -1.69
CA LEU A 311 -7.17 -9.54 -2.82
C LEU A 311 -8.17 -8.73 -3.61
N ILE A 312 -7.80 -7.49 -3.94
CA ILE A 312 -8.58 -6.54 -4.72
C ILE A 312 -8.03 -6.52 -6.14
N ASP A 313 -8.93 -6.50 -7.13
CA ASP A 313 -8.53 -6.48 -8.53
C ASP A 313 -7.93 -5.12 -8.92
N PRO A 314 -6.74 -5.10 -9.55
CA PRO A 314 -6.17 -3.90 -10.13
C PRO A 314 -6.83 -3.55 -11.47
N ILE A 315 -6.75 -2.28 -11.87
CA ILE A 315 -7.36 -1.75 -13.09
C ILE A 315 -6.27 -1.28 -14.05
N GLN A 316 -6.25 -1.84 -15.27
CA GLN A 316 -5.38 -1.38 -16.34
C GLN A 316 -5.84 0.00 -16.83
N VAL A 317 -4.91 0.96 -16.91
CA VAL A 317 -5.20 2.35 -17.26
C VAL A 317 -4.26 2.84 -18.36
N ASP A 318 -4.85 3.46 -19.36
CA ASP A 318 -4.16 4.21 -20.41
C ASP A 318 -4.82 5.58 -20.61
N LYS A 319 -4.38 6.33 -21.61
CA LYS A 319 -4.94 7.67 -21.90
C LYS A 319 -6.44 7.66 -22.19
N ASP A 320 -6.97 6.56 -22.72
CA ASP A 320 -8.36 6.50 -23.20
C ASP A 320 -9.35 6.24 -22.05
N ASN A 321 -8.91 5.56 -20.97
CA ASN A 321 -9.76 5.26 -19.83
C ASN A 321 -9.36 5.95 -18.51
N LEU A 322 -8.27 6.73 -18.48
CA LEU A 322 -7.77 7.40 -17.29
C LEU A 322 -8.82 8.30 -16.62
N ALA A 323 -9.57 9.06 -17.41
CA ALA A 323 -10.62 9.92 -16.87
C ALA A 323 -11.78 9.12 -16.25
N ALA A 324 -12.19 8.04 -16.91
CA ALA A 324 -13.28 7.17 -16.46
C ALA A 324 -12.92 6.27 -15.26
N THR A 325 -11.65 6.18 -14.92
CA THR A 325 -11.11 5.36 -13.81
C THR A 325 -10.49 6.24 -12.72
N VAL A 326 -9.26 6.65 -12.89
CA VAL A 326 -8.42 7.37 -11.91
C VAL A 326 -9.03 8.70 -11.48
N ILE A 327 -9.51 9.50 -12.46
CA ILE A 327 -10.11 10.81 -12.18
C ILE A 327 -11.50 10.64 -11.54
N LYS A 328 -12.34 9.79 -12.14
CA LYS A 328 -13.70 9.53 -11.64
C LYS A 328 -13.70 8.99 -10.20
N ASP A 329 -12.71 8.20 -9.84
CA ASP A 329 -12.53 7.63 -8.50
C ASP A 329 -11.94 8.65 -7.50
N GLY A 330 -11.58 9.86 -7.96
CA GLY A 330 -10.99 10.92 -7.14
C GLY A 330 -9.55 10.65 -6.72
N TRP A 331 -8.88 9.67 -7.33
CA TRP A 331 -7.48 9.37 -7.02
C TRP A 331 -6.57 10.51 -7.49
N GLN A 332 -6.78 11.03 -8.70
CA GLN A 332 -6.10 12.22 -9.21
C GLN A 332 -7.13 13.26 -9.67
N LYS A 333 -6.77 14.54 -9.61
CA LYS A 333 -7.61 15.61 -10.11
C LYS A 333 -7.38 15.85 -11.60
N LEU A 334 -8.46 16.12 -12.32
CA LEU A 334 -8.42 16.37 -13.76
C LEU A 334 -7.44 17.51 -14.10
N GLU A 335 -7.56 18.62 -13.41
CA GLU A 335 -6.74 19.81 -13.62
C GLU A 335 -5.25 19.59 -13.37
N ASP A 336 -4.90 18.70 -12.41
CA ASP A 336 -3.50 18.38 -12.11
C ASP A 336 -2.91 17.44 -13.16
N VAL A 337 -3.68 16.46 -13.64
CA VAL A 337 -3.25 15.49 -14.65
C VAL A 337 -3.08 16.16 -16.01
N TYR A 338 -4.02 17.00 -16.42
CA TYR A 338 -4.07 17.61 -17.75
C TYR A 338 -3.49 19.04 -17.79
N LYS A 339 -2.76 19.47 -16.75
CA LYS A 339 -2.25 20.85 -16.62
C LYS A 339 -1.43 21.34 -17.83
N ASP A 340 -0.70 20.44 -18.49
CA ASP A 340 0.17 20.75 -19.64
C ASP A 340 -0.51 20.43 -20.99
N VAL A 341 -1.80 20.11 -20.98
CA VAL A 341 -2.61 19.79 -22.17
C VAL A 341 -3.58 20.94 -22.45
N PRO A 342 -3.74 21.37 -23.72
CA PRO A 342 -4.76 22.38 -24.06
C PRO A 342 -6.15 21.96 -23.60
N LYS A 343 -6.92 22.90 -23.02
CA LYS A 343 -8.22 22.59 -22.40
C LYS A 343 -9.22 21.96 -23.37
N GLU A 344 -9.09 22.26 -24.65
CA GLU A 344 -9.93 21.73 -25.73
C GLU A 344 -9.75 20.24 -25.95
N GLN A 345 -8.64 19.68 -25.44
CA GLN A 345 -8.30 18.24 -25.51
C GLN A 345 -8.58 17.49 -24.19
N TRP A 346 -9.13 18.18 -23.18
CA TRP A 346 -9.48 17.54 -21.93
C TRP A 346 -10.69 16.63 -22.12
N PRO A 347 -10.76 15.50 -21.42
CA PRO A 347 -11.96 14.65 -21.43
C PRO A 347 -13.16 15.42 -20.87
N GLN A 348 -14.32 15.19 -21.49
CA GLN A 348 -15.60 15.83 -21.09
C GLN A 348 -16.30 14.99 -20.01
#